data_ea5349f0d96f32765b58fc47882651f6
#
_entry.id   ea5349f0d96f32765b58fc47882651f6
#
_cell.length_a   1.000
_cell.length_b   1.000
_cell.length_c   1.000
_cell.angle_alpha   90.00
_cell.angle_beta   90.00
_cell.angle_gamma   90.00
#
_symmetry.space_group_name_H-M   'P 1'
#
loop_
_entity.id
_entity.type
_entity.pdbx_description
1 polymer ?
#
loop_
_entity_poly.entity_id
_entity_poly.type
_entity_poly.pdbx_seq_one_letter_code
_entity_poly.pdbx_strand_id
1 'polypeptide(L)'
;MLAGVSGAAPITRFNAEKFKTQFACEVKDFDVTKYIDRKEARKMDPYCHYALAAAQMAVEDSAMDIEALDKNRVGVVMGVGIGGMKTYEEEVTSYAKTAETIGPKFNPFFVPKMIADICAGHISIKYGFHGPNYITSSACASSTNAMADAFNLIRLGKANVIVTGGAEAAITCAGVGGFVAMHALSTRNDSPQTASRPFSASRDGFVMAEGSACLILEELEHAKARGAKIYAEMVGAGMSADAHHITASHPEGLGAILVMQNDLEDAGMQPEDIE
;
A
#
# COMPACT_ATOMS: atom_id res chain seq x y z
N MET A 1 -1.10 -14.41 9.89
CA MET A 1 -0.68 -13.39 10.89
C MET A 1 -0.89 -13.87 12.31
N LEU A 2 -2.11 -14.16 12.79
CA LEU A 2 -2.37 -14.55 14.18
C LEU A 2 -1.54 -15.73 14.69
N ALA A 3 -1.20 -16.70 13.83
CA ALA A 3 -0.35 -17.84 14.17
C ALA A 3 1.17 -17.55 14.09
N GLY A 4 1.58 -16.33 13.74
CA GLY A 4 2.99 -15.95 13.61
C GLY A 4 3.75 -16.66 12.48
N VAL A 5 3.05 -17.22 11.49
CA VAL A 5 3.68 -17.91 10.35
C VAL A 5 4.27 -16.89 9.39
N SER A 6 5.58 -16.97 9.13
CA SER A 6 6.26 -16.11 8.16
C SER A 6 5.84 -16.44 6.72
N GLY A 7 5.58 -15.39 5.93
CA GLY A 7 5.34 -15.52 4.48
C GLY A 7 6.61 -15.55 3.63
N ALA A 8 7.79 -15.35 4.23
CA ALA A 8 9.05 -15.29 3.51
C ALA A 8 9.43 -16.66 2.91
N ALA A 9 9.67 -16.67 1.60
CA ALA A 9 10.00 -17.86 0.82
C ALA A 9 10.88 -17.47 -0.38
N PRO A 10 11.53 -18.43 -1.06
CA PRO A 10 12.24 -18.14 -2.30
C PRO A 10 11.35 -17.41 -3.32
N ILE A 11 11.92 -16.44 -4.00
CA ILE A 11 11.22 -15.66 -5.04
C ILE A 11 10.82 -16.58 -6.19
N THR A 12 9.56 -16.49 -6.61
CA THR A 12 9.04 -17.24 -7.76
C THR A 12 8.65 -16.34 -8.94
N ARG A 13 8.60 -15.02 -8.75
CA ARG A 13 8.21 -14.03 -9.77
C ARG A 13 9.23 -13.90 -10.90
N PHE A 14 10.50 -14.20 -10.62
CA PHE A 14 11.61 -14.18 -11.57
C PHE A 14 12.76 -15.08 -11.09
N ASN A 15 13.77 -15.34 -11.94
CA ASN A 15 14.97 -16.09 -11.54
C ASN A 15 15.88 -15.20 -10.67
N ALA A 16 15.93 -15.47 -9.37
CA ALA A 16 16.71 -14.72 -8.38
C ALA A 16 18.11 -15.30 -8.08
N GLU A 17 18.57 -16.36 -8.76
CA GLU A 17 19.84 -17.05 -8.45
C GLU A 17 21.06 -16.13 -8.40
N LYS A 18 21.07 -15.07 -9.24
CA LYS A 18 22.17 -14.11 -9.30
C LYS A 18 22.02 -12.93 -8.35
N PHE A 19 20.93 -12.87 -7.60
CA PHE A 19 20.67 -11.79 -6.63
C PHE A 19 21.25 -12.16 -5.28
N LYS A 20 21.74 -11.15 -4.54
CA LYS A 20 22.21 -11.35 -3.16
C LYS A 20 21.05 -11.75 -2.23
N THR A 21 19.87 -11.21 -2.46
CA THR A 21 18.63 -11.59 -1.77
C THR A 21 17.77 -12.40 -2.74
N GLN A 22 17.39 -13.62 -2.35
CA GLN A 22 16.69 -14.59 -3.20
C GLN A 22 15.31 -14.95 -2.65
N PHE A 23 14.82 -14.24 -1.65
CA PHE A 23 13.54 -14.48 -0.98
C PHE A 23 12.75 -13.18 -0.80
N ALA A 24 11.44 -13.33 -0.68
CA ALA A 24 10.49 -12.25 -0.47
C ALA A 24 9.19 -12.81 0.12
N CYS A 25 8.25 -11.94 0.52
CA CYS A 25 6.89 -12.33 0.89
C CYS A 25 5.95 -12.06 -0.27
N GLU A 26 5.77 -13.04 -1.14
CA GLU A 26 4.84 -12.98 -2.26
C GLU A 26 3.40 -13.31 -1.82
N VAL A 27 2.40 -12.68 -2.43
CA VAL A 27 1.00 -13.10 -2.30
C VAL A 27 0.82 -14.43 -3.05
N LYS A 28 0.44 -15.47 -2.32
CA LYS A 28 0.28 -16.84 -2.83
C LYS A 28 -1.19 -17.17 -3.08
N ASP A 29 -1.45 -18.03 -4.06
CA ASP A 29 -2.78 -18.59 -4.35
C ASP A 29 -3.87 -17.52 -4.56
N PHE A 30 -3.48 -16.36 -5.08
CA PHE A 30 -4.41 -15.26 -5.33
C PHE A 30 -5.12 -15.43 -6.68
N ASP A 31 -6.41 -15.66 -6.60
CA ASP A 31 -7.29 -15.70 -7.77
C ASP A 31 -7.98 -14.36 -7.97
N VAL A 32 -7.44 -13.56 -8.88
CA VAL A 32 -7.96 -12.24 -9.22
C VAL A 32 -9.41 -12.28 -9.72
N THR A 33 -9.84 -13.40 -10.32
CA THR A 33 -11.18 -13.51 -10.92
C THR A 33 -12.31 -13.53 -9.91
N LYS A 34 -11.99 -13.73 -8.62
CA LYS A 34 -12.95 -13.60 -7.51
C LYS A 34 -13.35 -12.13 -7.23
N TYR A 35 -12.55 -11.17 -7.68
CA TYR A 35 -12.70 -9.75 -7.36
C TYR A 35 -12.88 -8.87 -8.58
N ILE A 36 -12.29 -9.26 -9.73
CA ILE A 36 -12.18 -8.45 -10.94
C ILE A 36 -12.46 -9.34 -12.16
N ASP A 37 -13.27 -8.84 -13.10
CA ASP A 37 -13.44 -9.54 -14.39
C ASP A 37 -12.08 -9.79 -15.05
N ARG A 38 -11.93 -10.95 -15.67
CA ARG A 38 -10.67 -11.38 -16.29
C ARG A 38 -10.14 -10.42 -17.37
N LYS A 39 -11.05 -9.78 -18.12
CA LYS A 39 -10.65 -8.83 -19.17
C LYS A 39 -10.19 -7.51 -18.55
N GLU A 40 -10.86 -7.05 -17.49
CA GLU A 40 -10.48 -5.85 -16.77
C GLU A 40 -9.15 -6.04 -16.00
N ALA A 41 -8.94 -7.18 -15.36
CA ALA A 41 -7.69 -7.49 -14.67
C ALA A 41 -6.44 -7.38 -15.58
N ARG A 42 -6.57 -7.71 -16.87
CA ARG A 42 -5.47 -7.57 -17.84
C ARG A 42 -5.06 -6.11 -18.12
N LYS A 43 -5.94 -5.16 -17.82
CA LYS A 43 -5.70 -3.72 -17.98
C LYS A 43 -5.06 -3.08 -16.74
N MET A 44 -4.75 -3.87 -15.72
CA MET A 44 -4.24 -3.43 -14.43
C MET A 44 -2.91 -4.10 -14.10
N ASP A 45 -2.09 -3.42 -13.30
CA ASP A 45 -0.91 -4.02 -12.67
C ASP A 45 -1.31 -4.80 -11.40
N PRO A 46 -0.54 -5.79 -10.94
CA PRO A 46 -0.88 -6.59 -9.75
C PRO A 46 -1.18 -5.78 -8.48
N TYR A 47 -0.52 -4.63 -8.23
CA TYR A 47 -0.86 -3.82 -7.05
C TYR A 47 -2.32 -3.34 -7.06
N CYS A 48 -2.88 -3.01 -8.25
CA CYS A 48 -4.30 -2.70 -8.39
C CYS A 48 -5.19 -3.90 -8.09
N HIS A 49 -4.78 -5.11 -8.47
CA HIS A 49 -5.53 -6.32 -8.16
C HIS A 49 -5.66 -6.52 -6.65
N TYR A 50 -4.55 -6.33 -5.93
CA TYR A 50 -4.54 -6.44 -4.47
C TYR A 50 -5.37 -5.34 -3.82
N ALA A 51 -5.24 -4.09 -4.31
CA ALA A 51 -6.03 -2.94 -3.82
C ALA A 51 -7.54 -3.19 -3.96
N LEU A 52 -7.99 -3.63 -5.14
CA LEU A 52 -9.42 -3.92 -5.39
C LEU A 52 -9.95 -5.08 -4.53
N ALA A 53 -9.15 -6.12 -4.34
CA ALA A 53 -9.52 -7.24 -3.49
C ALA A 53 -9.65 -6.81 -2.03
N ALA A 54 -8.65 -6.09 -1.49
CA ALA A 54 -8.68 -5.59 -0.12
C ALA A 54 -9.81 -4.57 0.10
N ALA A 55 -10.05 -3.67 -0.86
CA ALA A 55 -11.16 -2.72 -0.80
C ALA A 55 -12.52 -3.43 -0.81
N GLN A 56 -12.69 -4.47 -1.63
CA GLN A 56 -13.91 -5.27 -1.62
C GLN A 56 -14.15 -5.92 -0.25
N MET A 57 -13.12 -6.58 0.31
CA MET A 57 -13.22 -7.19 1.64
C MET A 57 -13.58 -6.17 2.72
N ALA A 58 -12.99 -4.97 2.69
CA ALA A 58 -13.27 -3.92 3.65
C ALA A 58 -14.71 -3.36 3.51
N VAL A 59 -15.19 -3.16 2.27
CA VAL A 59 -16.57 -2.75 2.00
C VAL A 59 -17.56 -3.80 2.47
N GLU A 60 -17.31 -5.08 2.18
CA GLU A 60 -18.17 -6.18 2.64
C GLU A 60 -18.20 -6.29 4.17
N ASP A 61 -17.05 -6.19 4.83
CA ASP A 61 -16.96 -6.25 6.31
C ASP A 61 -17.64 -5.04 6.99
N SER A 62 -17.64 -3.88 6.34
CA SER A 62 -18.31 -2.67 6.84
C SER A 62 -19.84 -2.79 6.88
N ALA A 63 -20.41 -3.75 6.16
CA ALA A 63 -21.86 -3.96 5.99
C ALA A 63 -22.62 -2.69 5.54
N MET A 64 -21.97 -1.77 4.81
CA MET A 64 -22.62 -0.59 4.23
C MET A 64 -23.57 -0.98 3.10
N ASP A 65 -24.76 -0.39 3.10
CA ASP A 65 -25.63 -0.41 1.92
C ASP A 65 -25.14 0.63 0.90
N ILE A 66 -24.36 0.17 -0.08
CA ILE A 66 -23.72 1.02 -1.10
C ILE A 66 -24.77 1.83 -1.91
N GLU A 67 -25.95 1.28 -2.11
CA GLU A 67 -27.00 1.97 -2.88
C GLU A 67 -27.73 3.05 -2.07
N ALA A 68 -27.72 2.93 -0.75
CA ALA A 68 -28.30 3.95 0.15
C ALA A 68 -27.33 5.12 0.46
N LEU A 69 -26.03 4.98 0.13
CA LEU A 69 -25.05 6.02 0.41
C LEU A 69 -25.18 7.22 -0.55
N ASP A 70 -24.95 8.42 -0.03
CA ASP A 70 -24.60 9.57 -0.88
C ASP A 70 -23.18 9.36 -1.44
N LYS A 71 -23.10 8.81 -2.64
CA LYS A 71 -21.84 8.46 -3.32
C LYS A 71 -20.94 9.68 -3.55
N ASN A 72 -21.47 10.91 -3.53
CA ASN A 72 -20.67 12.14 -3.62
C ASN A 72 -19.90 12.42 -2.32
N ARG A 73 -20.30 11.77 -1.23
CA ARG A 73 -19.69 11.89 0.10
C ARG A 73 -18.81 10.68 0.46
N VAL A 74 -18.57 9.78 -0.48
CA VAL A 74 -17.68 8.62 -0.31
C VAL A 74 -16.42 8.81 -1.15
N GLY A 75 -15.27 8.84 -0.47
CA GLY A 75 -13.96 9.02 -1.11
C GLY A 75 -13.11 7.75 -1.11
N VAL A 76 -12.00 7.81 -1.84
CA VAL A 76 -10.97 6.77 -1.88
C VAL A 76 -9.59 7.43 -1.80
N VAL A 77 -8.85 7.16 -0.73
CA VAL A 77 -7.48 7.68 -0.53
C VAL A 77 -6.56 6.50 -0.21
N MET A 78 -5.66 6.17 -1.12
CA MET A 78 -4.78 5.00 -0.99
C MET A 78 -3.32 5.40 -0.89
N GLY A 79 -2.52 4.63 -0.17
CA GLY A 79 -1.06 4.77 -0.14
C GLY A 79 -0.41 3.82 -1.15
N VAL A 80 0.41 4.36 -2.04
CA VAL A 80 1.15 3.58 -3.04
C VAL A 80 2.56 4.15 -3.16
N GLY A 81 3.56 3.32 -2.92
CA GLY A 81 4.96 3.77 -2.93
C GLY A 81 5.54 3.85 -4.33
N ILE A 82 5.39 2.79 -5.12
CA ILE A 82 6.00 2.64 -6.46
C ILE A 82 4.92 2.52 -7.56
N GLY A 83 3.87 1.77 -7.31
CA GLY A 83 2.81 1.52 -8.30
C GLY A 83 3.18 0.42 -9.30
N GLY A 84 2.91 0.63 -10.58
CA GLY A 84 3.00 -0.37 -11.64
C GLY A 84 4.42 -0.78 -12.06
N MET A 85 5.28 -1.13 -11.12
CA MET A 85 6.69 -1.52 -11.37
C MET A 85 6.80 -2.70 -12.31
N LYS A 86 5.95 -3.72 -12.15
CA LYS A 86 5.97 -4.90 -13.02
C LYS A 86 5.65 -4.51 -14.45
N THR A 87 4.61 -3.74 -14.65
CA THR A 87 4.21 -3.23 -15.97
C THR A 87 5.33 -2.41 -16.61
N TYR A 88 5.95 -1.50 -15.84
CA TYR A 88 7.07 -0.69 -16.32
C TYR A 88 8.25 -1.57 -16.77
N GLU A 89 8.69 -2.51 -15.93
CA GLU A 89 9.80 -3.42 -16.22
C GLU A 89 9.54 -4.25 -17.49
N GLU A 90 8.34 -4.85 -17.61
CA GLU A 90 7.97 -5.68 -18.76
C GLU A 90 7.93 -4.88 -20.08
N GLU A 91 7.28 -3.72 -20.09
CA GLU A 91 7.13 -2.88 -21.29
C GLU A 91 8.47 -2.29 -21.75
N VAL A 92 9.27 -1.75 -20.83
CA VAL A 92 10.59 -1.18 -21.16
C VAL A 92 11.58 -2.28 -21.62
N THR A 93 11.56 -3.44 -20.97
CA THR A 93 12.39 -4.58 -21.38
C THR A 93 11.99 -5.09 -22.78
N SER A 94 10.70 -5.17 -23.05
CA SER A 94 10.16 -5.55 -24.37
C SER A 94 10.60 -4.54 -25.44
N TYR A 95 10.45 -3.27 -25.17
CA TYR A 95 10.90 -2.20 -26.07
C TYR A 95 12.41 -2.29 -26.33
N ALA A 96 13.24 -2.40 -25.29
CA ALA A 96 14.69 -2.48 -25.44
C ALA A 96 15.16 -3.63 -26.34
N LYS A 97 14.44 -4.76 -26.33
CA LYS A 97 14.72 -5.91 -27.20
C LYS A 97 14.30 -5.72 -28.66
N THR A 98 13.36 -4.83 -28.93
CA THR A 98 12.72 -4.70 -30.25
C THR A 98 12.88 -3.32 -30.86
N ALA A 99 13.54 -2.37 -30.20
CA ALA A 99 13.63 -0.98 -30.59
C ALA A 99 14.18 -0.78 -32.03
N GLU A 100 15.22 -1.54 -32.38
CA GLU A 100 15.85 -1.43 -33.70
C GLU A 100 15.05 -2.09 -34.83
N THR A 101 14.18 -3.05 -34.51
CA THR A 101 13.46 -3.86 -35.51
C THR A 101 12.01 -3.46 -35.70
N ILE A 102 11.32 -3.10 -34.64
CA ILE A 102 9.86 -2.82 -34.64
C ILE A 102 9.58 -1.35 -34.31
N GLY A 103 10.53 -0.68 -33.62
CA GLY A 103 10.32 0.66 -33.09
C GLY A 103 9.44 0.69 -31.81
N PRO A 104 8.96 1.86 -31.38
CA PRO A 104 8.22 2.01 -30.13
C PRO A 104 6.81 1.39 -30.23
N LYS A 105 6.68 0.20 -29.65
CA LYS A 105 5.40 -0.51 -29.54
C LYS A 105 5.13 -0.82 -28.08
N PHE A 106 4.32 0.02 -27.43
CA PHE A 106 3.87 -0.14 -26.06
C PHE A 106 2.41 -0.59 -25.99
N ASN A 107 2.05 -1.25 -24.88
CA ASN A 107 0.66 -1.57 -24.59
C ASN A 107 -0.16 -0.27 -24.47
N PRO A 108 -1.35 -0.16 -25.07
CA PRO A 108 -2.21 1.03 -24.91
C PRO A 108 -2.56 1.37 -23.44
N PHE A 109 -2.51 0.37 -22.55
CA PHE A 109 -2.73 0.53 -21.12
C PHE A 109 -1.43 0.73 -20.34
N PHE A 110 -0.28 0.91 -20.98
CA PHE A 110 1.01 1.04 -20.29
C PHE A 110 0.98 2.14 -19.22
N VAL A 111 0.65 3.36 -19.61
CA VAL A 111 0.59 4.50 -18.67
C VAL A 111 -0.47 4.29 -17.60
N PRO A 112 -1.75 3.98 -17.92
CA PRO A 112 -2.75 3.70 -16.89
C PRO A 112 -2.38 2.57 -15.92
N LYS A 113 -1.68 1.54 -16.38
CA LYS A 113 -1.23 0.44 -15.49
C LYS A 113 -0.06 0.84 -14.59
N MET A 114 0.78 1.78 -15.06
CA MET A 114 2.01 2.16 -14.39
C MET A 114 1.77 3.21 -13.29
N ILE A 115 0.90 4.20 -13.53
CA ILE A 115 0.69 5.30 -12.58
C ILE A 115 0.06 4.83 -11.28
N ALA A 116 0.58 5.36 -10.16
CA ALA A 116 0.27 4.85 -8.83
C ALA A 116 -1.16 5.18 -8.34
N ASP A 117 -1.80 6.23 -8.87
CA ASP A 117 -3.14 6.69 -8.45
C ASP A 117 -4.29 5.86 -9.01
N ILE A 118 -4.04 5.08 -10.06
CA ILE A 118 -5.11 4.40 -10.78
C ILE A 118 -5.87 3.37 -9.93
N CYS A 119 -5.24 2.80 -8.88
CA CYS A 119 -5.93 1.87 -8.00
C CYS A 119 -7.09 2.55 -7.24
N ALA A 120 -6.90 3.80 -6.78
CA ALA A 120 -7.97 4.59 -6.18
C ALA A 120 -9.09 4.88 -7.20
N GLY A 121 -8.72 5.19 -8.45
CA GLY A 121 -9.65 5.35 -9.56
C GLY A 121 -10.47 4.10 -9.84
N HIS A 122 -9.85 2.93 -9.89
CA HIS A 122 -10.54 1.65 -10.11
C HIS A 122 -11.51 1.31 -8.98
N ILE A 123 -11.16 1.59 -7.72
CA ILE A 123 -12.07 1.40 -6.58
C ILE A 123 -13.29 2.31 -6.72
N SER A 124 -13.09 3.61 -7.03
CA SER A 124 -14.17 4.55 -7.27
C SER A 124 -15.10 4.12 -8.41
N ILE A 125 -14.53 3.68 -9.54
CA ILE A 125 -15.32 3.18 -10.69
C ILE A 125 -16.17 1.97 -10.28
N LYS A 126 -15.59 1.03 -9.52
CA LYS A 126 -16.29 -0.18 -9.10
C LYS A 126 -17.54 0.08 -8.29
N TYR A 127 -17.52 1.09 -7.42
CA TYR A 127 -18.62 1.37 -6.48
C TYR A 127 -19.41 2.64 -6.83
N GLY A 128 -18.95 3.42 -7.81
CA GLY A 128 -19.58 4.71 -8.17
C GLY A 128 -19.31 5.79 -7.12
N PHE A 129 -18.16 5.77 -6.43
CA PHE A 129 -17.78 6.77 -5.44
C PHE A 129 -17.24 8.03 -6.12
N HIS A 130 -17.79 9.19 -5.77
CA HIS A 130 -17.50 10.49 -6.41
C HIS A 130 -16.84 11.49 -5.46
N GLY A 131 -16.58 11.12 -4.21
CA GLY A 131 -15.87 11.96 -3.24
C GLY A 131 -14.38 12.12 -3.57
N PRO A 132 -13.55 12.63 -2.65
CA PRO A 132 -12.12 12.79 -2.85
C PRO A 132 -11.47 11.49 -3.34
N ASN A 133 -10.64 11.57 -4.40
CA ASN A 133 -9.99 10.41 -4.99
C ASN A 133 -8.55 10.73 -5.38
N TYR A 134 -7.58 10.16 -4.67
CA TYR A 134 -6.16 10.33 -4.92
C TYR A 134 -5.32 9.30 -4.16
N ILE A 135 -4.01 9.32 -4.37
CA ILE A 135 -3.05 8.56 -3.57
C ILE A 135 -2.08 9.48 -2.83
N THR A 136 -1.53 8.96 -1.73
CA THR A 136 -0.33 9.50 -1.11
C THR A 136 0.88 8.64 -1.49
N SER A 137 2.02 9.28 -1.74
CA SER A 137 3.29 8.59 -1.99
C SER A 137 4.36 9.21 -1.11
N SER A 138 4.69 8.53 -0.04
CA SER A 138 5.71 8.89 0.94
C SER A 138 6.52 7.64 1.36
N ALA A 139 6.94 6.87 0.36
CA ALA A 139 7.67 5.61 0.53
C ALA A 139 6.95 4.66 1.51
N CYS A 140 7.63 4.15 2.54
CA CYS A 140 7.07 3.20 3.52
C CYS A 140 5.91 3.78 4.34
N ALA A 141 5.81 5.11 4.47
CA ALA A 141 4.74 5.80 5.19
C ALA A 141 3.47 6.06 4.33
N SER A 142 3.46 5.69 3.04
CA SER A 142 2.36 6.03 2.12
C SER A 142 0.99 5.64 2.67
N SER A 143 0.84 4.41 3.15
CA SER A 143 -0.45 3.93 3.68
C SER A 143 -0.88 4.67 4.95
N THR A 144 0.06 4.97 5.85
CA THR A 144 -0.22 5.72 7.08
C THR A 144 -0.64 7.15 6.74
N ASN A 145 0.06 7.80 5.80
CA ASN A 145 -0.32 9.14 5.34
C ASN A 145 -1.69 9.14 4.63
N ALA A 146 -2.03 8.09 3.88
CA ALA A 146 -3.36 7.95 3.29
C ALA A 146 -4.46 7.88 4.36
N MET A 147 -4.23 7.14 5.44
CA MET A 147 -5.15 7.08 6.58
C MET A 147 -5.28 8.42 7.30
N ALA A 148 -4.15 9.12 7.53
CA ALA A 148 -4.14 10.45 8.14
C ALA A 148 -4.90 11.47 7.28
N ASP A 149 -4.70 11.46 5.96
CA ASP A 149 -5.43 12.32 5.04
C ASP A 149 -6.92 12.01 5.01
N ALA A 150 -7.29 10.72 4.97
CA ALA A 150 -8.68 10.28 5.01
C ALA A 150 -9.37 10.74 6.30
N PHE A 151 -8.72 10.58 7.46
CA PHE A 151 -9.19 11.08 8.74
C PHE A 151 -9.42 12.59 8.72
N ASN A 152 -8.45 13.37 8.24
CA ASN A 152 -8.55 14.81 8.15
C ASN A 152 -9.66 15.27 7.19
N LEU A 153 -9.84 14.61 6.05
CA LEU A 153 -10.93 14.91 5.12
C LEU A 153 -12.31 14.69 5.76
N ILE A 154 -12.47 13.64 6.57
CA ILE A 154 -13.72 13.39 7.31
C ILE A 154 -13.91 14.47 8.39
N ARG A 155 -12.90 14.77 9.20
CA ARG A 155 -12.94 15.85 10.22
C ARG A 155 -13.30 17.20 9.61
N LEU A 156 -12.81 17.51 8.43
CA LEU A 156 -13.12 18.73 7.69
C LEU A 156 -14.47 18.70 6.97
N GLY A 157 -15.24 17.63 7.13
CA GLY A 157 -16.56 17.49 6.50
C GLY A 157 -16.49 17.40 4.96
N LYS A 158 -15.38 16.92 4.36
CA LYS A 158 -15.24 16.75 2.91
C LYS A 158 -15.77 15.42 2.40
N ALA A 159 -15.84 14.42 3.27
CA ALA A 159 -16.44 13.11 3.02
C ALA A 159 -17.10 12.61 4.30
N ASN A 160 -18.05 11.67 4.17
CA ASN A 160 -18.61 10.95 5.30
C ASN A 160 -17.95 9.57 5.45
N VAL A 161 -17.52 9.00 4.35
CA VAL A 161 -16.86 7.68 4.29
C VAL A 161 -15.65 7.76 3.36
N ILE A 162 -14.56 7.15 3.73
CA ILE A 162 -13.38 7.01 2.87
C ILE A 162 -12.85 5.57 2.94
N VAL A 163 -12.70 4.94 1.78
CA VAL A 163 -11.89 3.73 1.62
C VAL A 163 -10.43 4.16 1.62
N THR A 164 -9.65 3.67 2.58
CA THR A 164 -8.23 4.02 2.72
C THR A 164 -7.39 2.80 3.03
N GLY A 165 -6.08 2.94 2.89
CA GLY A 165 -5.12 1.86 3.12
C GLY A 165 -3.94 1.97 2.16
N GLY A 166 -3.43 0.83 1.68
CA GLY A 166 -2.35 0.86 0.70
C GLY A 166 -2.16 -0.45 -0.04
N ALA A 167 -1.43 -0.38 -1.14
CA ALA A 167 -1.14 -1.52 -2.00
C ALA A 167 0.23 -1.40 -2.66
N GLU A 168 0.96 -2.52 -2.76
CA GLU A 168 2.23 -2.59 -3.47
C GLU A 168 2.46 -3.98 -4.07
N ALA A 169 3.12 -4.04 -5.25
CA ALA A 169 3.49 -5.28 -5.92
C ALA A 169 4.85 -5.13 -6.63
N ALA A 170 5.87 -4.75 -5.89
CA ALA A 170 7.19 -4.41 -6.43
C ALA A 170 8.22 -5.56 -6.41
N ILE A 171 7.80 -6.83 -6.23
CA ILE A 171 8.68 -8.00 -6.31
C ILE A 171 8.98 -8.31 -7.79
N THR A 172 9.87 -7.52 -8.38
CA THR A 172 10.35 -7.62 -9.75
C THR A 172 11.88 -7.59 -9.77
N CYS A 173 12.51 -7.87 -10.91
CA CYS A 173 13.97 -7.77 -11.04
C CYS A 173 14.46 -6.35 -10.69
N ALA A 174 13.81 -5.31 -11.21
CA ALA A 174 14.18 -3.93 -10.95
C ALA A 174 13.90 -3.53 -9.50
N GLY A 175 12.75 -3.91 -8.93
CA GLY A 175 12.39 -3.60 -7.56
C GLY A 175 13.35 -4.23 -6.55
N VAL A 176 13.53 -5.54 -6.62
CA VAL A 176 14.47 -6.26 -5.75
C VAL A 176 15.91 -5.81 -6.01
N GLY A 177 16.32 -5.67 -7.29
CA GLY A 177 17.64 -5.23 -7.67
C GLY A 177 17.98 -3.83 -7.15
N GLY A 178 17.04 -2.90 -7.18
CA GLY A 178 17.21 -1.56 -6.65
C GLY A 178 17.48 -1.56 -5.14
N PHE A 179 16.68 -2.26 -4.35
CA PHE A 179 16.91 -2.39 -2.91
C PHE A 179 18.16 -3.20 -2.55
N VAL A 180 18.53 -4.22 -3.35
CA VAL A 180 19.82 -4.93 -3.20
C VAL A 180 20.99 -3.97 -3.42
N ALA A 181 20.92 -3.12 -4.44
CA ALA A 181 21.98 -2.14 -4.73
C ALA A 181 22.15 -1.11 -3.59
N MET A 182 21.07 -0.79 -2.87
CA MET A 182 21.11 0.06 -1.68
C MET A 182 21.59 -0.67 -0.42
N HIS A 183 21.89 -1.96 -0.48
CA HIS A 183 22.19 -2.81 0.69
C HIS A 183 21.09 -2.79 1.76
N ALA A 184 19.82 -2.65 1.36
CA ALA A 184 18.70 -2.48 2.25
C ALA A 184 18.01 -3.81 2.62
N LEU A 185 18.18 -4.85 1.80
CA LEU A 185 17.53 -6.15 2.00
C LEU A 185 18.40 -7.11 2.80
N SER A 186 17.77 -7.94 3.63
CA SER A 186 18.42 -9.08 4.26
C SER A 186 18.90 -10.07 3.22
N THR A 187 20.09 -10.66 3.46
CA THR A 187 20.70 -11.66 2.60
C THR A 187 20.67 -13.07 3.19
N ARG A 188 19.80 -13.32 4.18
CA ARG A 188 19.66 -14.61 4.88
C ARG A 188 18.90 -15.64 4.04
N ASN A 189 19.47 -16.00 2.90
CA ASN A 189 18.85 -16.95 1.96
C ASN A 189 18.71 -18.38 2.55
N ASP A 190 19.52 -18.71 3.54
CA ASP A 190 19.48 -19.97 4.30
C ASP A 190 18.36 -20.03 5.35
N SER A 191 17.82 -18.88 5.75
CA SER A 191 16.84 -18.78 6.83
C SER A 191 15.83 -17.64 6.58
N PRO A 192 15.09 -17.64 5.43
CA PRO A 192 14.20 -16.55 5.06
C PRO A 192 13.10 -16.27 6.09
N GLN A 193 12.54 -17.29 6.73
CA GLN A 193 11.43 -17.16 7.69
C GLN A 193 11.81 -16.37 8.95
N THR A 194 13.11 -16.25 9.25
CA THR A 194 13.63 -15.53 10.40
C THR A 194 14.42 -14.28 10.02
N ALA A 195 14.43 -13.91 8.76
CA ALA A 195 15.21 -12.78 8.24
C ALA A 195 14.67 -11.42 8.72
N SER A 196 13.34 -11.24 8.74
CA SER A 196 12.73 -10.04 9.30
C SER A 196 12.81 -10.10 10.84
N ARG A 197 13.67 -9.28 11.41
CA ARG A 197 13.97 -9.26 12.84
C ARG A 197 14.22 -7.83 13.35
N PRO A 198 13.18 -6.97 13.34
CA PRO A 198 13.32 -5.59 13.80
C PRO A 198 13.82 -5.56 15.26
N PHE A 199 14.61 -4.53 15.58
CA PHE A 199 15.28 -4.33 16.87
C PHE A 199 16.34 -5.36 17.28
N SER A 200 16.51 -6.47 16.54
CA SER A 200 17.58 -7.43 16.79
C SER A 200 18.96 -6.85 16.47
N ALA A 201 19.96 -7.13 17.30
CA ALA A 201 21.37 -6.77 17.03
C ALA A 201 21.91 -7.47 15.75
N SER A 202 21.36 -8.63 15.41
CA SER A 202 21.78 -9.42 14.24
C SER A 202 20.96 -9.15 12.96
N ARG A 203 20.12 -8.11 12.94
CA ARG A 203 19.39 -7.73 11.72
C ARG A 203 20.36 -7.25 10.63
N ASP A 204 20.07 -7.59 9.38
CA ASP A 204 20.93 -7.31 8.24
C ASP A 204 20.17 -6.66 7.06
N GLY A 205 18.95 -6.24 7.27
CA GLY A 205 18.09 -5.62 6.28
C GLY A 205 16.62 -6.02 6.45
N PHE A 206 15.75 -5.46 5.62
CA PHE A 206 14.33 -5.83 5.63
C PHE A 206 14.02 -6.94 4.62
N VAL A 207 12.84 -7.53 4.71
CA VAL A 207 12.30 -8.50 3.75
C VAL A 207 11.23 -7.83 2.92
N MET A 208 11.42 -7.82 1.61
CA MET A 208 10.47 -7.22 0.67
C MET A 208 9.18 -8.03 0.62
N ALA A 209 8.04 -7.34 0.60
CA ALA A 209 6.72 -7.96 0.52
C ALA A 209 5.83 -7.27 -0.51
N GLU A 210 4.82 -7.98 -0.98
CA GLU A 210 3.71 -7.45 -1.78
C GLU A 210 2.38 -7.71 -1.07
N GLY A 211 1.37 -6.91 -1.39
CA GLY A 211 0.04 -7.07 -0.82
C GLY A 211 -0.74 -5.77 -0.75
N SER A 212 -1.89 -5.83 -0.07
CA SER A 212 -2.75 -4.69 0.20
C SER A 212 -3.53 -4.90 1.49
N ALA A 213 -3.86 -3.79 2.14
CA ALA A 213 -4.86 -3.73 3.20
C ALA A 213 -5.71 -2.47 3.03
N CYS A 214 -7.01 -2.58 3.34
CA CYS A 214 -7.92 -1.45 3.32
C CYS A 214 -8.71 -1.36 4.62
N LEU A 215 -9.02 -0.14 5.00
CA LEU A 215 -9.93 0.24 6.07
C LEU A 215 -11.05 1.10 5.51
N ILE A 216 -12.21 1.04 6.14
CA ILE A 216 -13.27 2.02 5.96
C ILE A 216 -13.21 2.99 7.14
N LEU A 217 -12.84 4.23 6.87
CA LEU A 217 -13.02 5.33 7.81
C LEU A 217 -14.35 5.99 7.55
N GLU A 218 -15.11 6.20 8.62
CA GLU A 218 -16.47 6.72 8.54
C GLU A 218 -16.70 7.73 9.66
N GLU A 219 -17.43 8.79 9.37
CA GLU A 219 -17.84 9.78 10.37
C GLU A 219 -18.66 9.08 11.47
N LEU A 220 -18.37 9.42 12.73
CA LEU A 220 -18.85 8.64 13.88
C LEU A 220 -20.37 8.60 13.99
N GLU A 221 -21.06 9.74 13.82
CA GLU A 221 -22.52 9.78 13.94
C GLU A 221 -23.20 9.11 12.72
N HIS A 222 -22.57 9.19 11.54
CA HIS A 222 -23.02 8.44 10.36
C HIS A 222 -22.91 6.92 10.60
N ALA A 223 -21.80 6.45 11.16
CA ALA A 223 -21.59 5.04 11.50
C ALA A 223 -22.62 4.56 12.56
N LYS A 224 -22.83 5.34 13.63
CA LYS A 224 -23.81 5.04 14.68
C LYS A 224 -25.24 5.00 14.14
N ALA A 225 -25.60 5.95 13.27
CA ALA A 225 -26.96 6.04 12.72
C ALA A 225 -27.36 4.80 11.91
N ARG A 226 -26.42 4.15 11.24
CA ARG A 226 -26.67 2.91 10.50
C ARG A 226 -26.41 1.63 11.32
N GLY A 227 -26.02 1.75 12.60
CA GLY A 227 -25.70 0.61 13.46
C GLY A 227 -24.44 -0.13 13.06
N ALA A 228 -23.43 0.57 12.55
CA ALA A 228 -22.16 -0.02 12.13
C ALA A 228 -21.45 -0.73 13.28
N LYS A 229 -20.75 -1.83 12.96
CA LYS A 229 -19.74 -2.40 13.86
C LYS A 229 -18.50 -1.51 13.85
N ILE A 230 -18.29 -0.79 14.93
CA ILE A 230 -17.11 0.06 15.11
C ILE A 230 -16.01 -0.75 15.77
N TYR A 231 -14.85 -0.86 15.13
CA TYR A 231 -13.67 -1.55 15.67
C TYR A 231 -12.85 -0.67 16.59
N ALA A 232 -12.66 0.58 16.20
CA ALA A 232 -11.91 1.59 16.94
C ALA A 232 -12.30 2.99 16.45
N GLU A 233 -11.92 4.01 17.20
CA GLU A 233 -11.99 5.41 16.82
C GLU A 233 -10.57 5.90 16.49
N MET A 234 -10.40 6.57 15.36
CA MET A 234 -9.16 7.26 15.03
C MET A 234 -9.24 8.67 15.61
N VAL A 235 -8.38 8.98 16.56
CA VAL A 235 -8.48 10.20 17.36
C VAL A 235 -7.40 11.24 17.02
N GLY A 236 -6.32 10.84 16.37
CA GLY A 236 -5.23 11.72 15.96
C GLY A 236 -4.44 11.18 14.79
N ALA A 237 -3.60 12.03 14.22
CA ALA A 237 -2.64 11.68 13.19
C ALA A 237 -1.42 12.62 13.24
N GLY A 238 -0.24 12.06 13.43
CA GLY A 238 1.02 12.80 13.43
C GLY A 238 1.77 12.65 12.09
N MET A 239 2.43 13.71 11.67
CA MET A 239 3.37 13.72 10.55
C MET A 239 4.63 14.51 10.91
N SER A 240 5.78 14.08 10.40
CA SER A 240 7.06 14.75 10.58
C SER A 240 8.03 14.39 9.46
N ALA A 241 9.21 14.99 9.48
CA ALA A 241 10.32 14.62 8.60
C ALA A 241 11.64 14.64 9.39
N ASP A 242 12.54 13.70 9.08
CA ASP A 242 13.89 13.67 9.67
C ASP A 242 14.76 14.85 9.26
N ALA A 243 14.56 15.41 8.05
CA ALA A 243 15.36 16.50 7.47
C ALA A 243 16.89 16.30 7.62
N HIS A 244 17.34 15.04 7.51
CA HIS A 244 18.71 14.61 7.81
C HIS A 244 19.41 13.99 6.58
N HIS A 245 18.91 12.90 6.05
CA HIS A 245 19.50 12.15 4.94
C HIS A 245 18.41 11.50 4.11
N ILE A 246 18.69 11.20 2.82
CA ILE A 246 17.67 10.68 1.88
C ILE A 246 17.15 9.28 2.28
N THR A 247 17.97 8.46 2.95
CA THR A 247 17.61 7.07 3.33
C THR A 247 17.91 6.72 4.78
N ALA A 248 18.75 7.48 5.49
CA ALA A 248 19.10 7.23 6.88
C ALA A 248 18.26 8.07 7.83
N SER A 249 17.76 7.45 8.89
CA SER A 249 17.04 8.14 9.95
C SER A 249 17.98 9.08 10.72
N HIS A 250 17.42 10.12 11.34
CA HIS A 250 18.15 11.01 12.22
C HIS A 250 18.79 10.20 13.37
N PRO A 251 20.10 10.41 13.70
CA PRO A 251 20.81 9.61 14.71
C PRO A 251 20.14 9.62 16.08
N GLU A 252 19.53 10.73 16.47
CA GLU A 252 18.81 10.90 17.72
C GLU A 252 17.32 10.57 17.62
N GLY A 253 16.83 10.08 16.47
CA GLY A 253 15.43 9.73 16.25
C GLY A 253 14.48 10.93 16.23
N LEU A 254 14.95 12.12 15.86
CA LEU A 254 14.17 13.36 15.95
C LEU A 254 12.83 13.27 15.22
N GLY A 255 12.80 12.77 13.98
CA GLY A 255 11.55 12.62 13.22
C GLY A 255 10.56 11.67 13.89
N ALA A 256 11.06 10.56 14.45
CA ALA A 256 10.22 9.61 15.19
C ALA A 256 9.65 10.21 16.47
N ILE A 257 10.43 11.00 17.20
CA ILE A 257 9.96 11.72 18.39
C ILE A 257 8.88 12.73 18.00
N LEU A 258 9.14 13.54 16.97
CA LEU A 258 8.21 14.58 16.52
C LEU A 258 6.89 14.00 16.01
N VAL A 259 6.91 12.89 15.26
CA VAL A 259 5.66 12.30 14.76
C VAL A 259 4.78 11.80 15.90
N MET A 260 5.37 11.18 16.93
CA MET A 260 4.63 10.75 18.12
C MET A 260 4.08 11.94 18.93
N GLN A 261 4.86 13.00 19.09
CA GLN A 261 4.40 14.22 19.77
C GLN A 261 3.24 14.89 19.02
N ASN A 262 3.37 15.03 17.70
CA ASN A 262 2.32 15.63 16.86
C ASN A 262 1.03 14.79 16.88
N ASP A 263 1.14 13.46 16.92
CA ASP A 263 0.00 12.57 17.01
C ASP A 263 -0.74 12.71 18.34
N LEU A 264 -0.01 12.72 19.45
CA LEU A 264 -0.58 12.96 20.78
C LEU A 264 -1.22 14.34 20.90
N GLU A 265 -0.59 15.38 20.35
CA GLU A 265 -1.14 16.73 20.32
C GLU A 265 -2.44 16.81 19.53
N ASP A 266 -2.49 16.19 18.32
CA ASP A 266 -3.69 16.15 17.49
C ASP A 266 -4.83 15.35 18.16
N ALA A 267 -4.49 14.28 18.89
CA ALA A 267 -5.43 13.47 19.65
C ALA A 267 -5.89 14.12 20.97
N GLY A 268 -5.18 15.15 21.46
CA GLY A 268 -5.40 15.73 22.80
C GLY A 268 -5.04 14.76 23.94
N MET A 269 -4.08 13.85 23.70
CA MET A 269 -3.67 12.79 24.63
C MET A 269 -2.28 13.08 25.21
N GLN A 270 -1.96 12.39 26.31
CA GLN A 270 -0.64 12.40 26.95
C GLN A 270 0.07 11.06 26.73
N PRO A 271 1.42 10.98 26.83
CA PRO A 271 2.14 9.74 26.68
C PRO A 271 1.66 8.62 27.62
N GLU A 272 1.17 8.96 28.80
CA GLU A 272 0.67 8.03 29.82
C GLU A 272 -0.68 7.39 29.43
N ASP A 273 -1.39 7.95 28.44
CA ASP A 273 -2.64 7.40 27.91
C ASP A 273 -2.41 6.28 26.88
N ILE A 274 -1.15 6.02 26.50
CA ILE A 274 -0.79 5.01 25.49
C ILE A 274 -0.38 3.72 26.21
N GLU A 275 -1.03 2.60 25.86
CA GLU A 275 -0.78 1.26 26.39
C GLU A 275 0.29 0.48 25.56
#